data_8d67f713a76f72e47e66bcc2e29d18b8
#
_entry.id   8d67f713a76f72e47e66bcc2e29d18b8
#
_cell.length_a   1.000
_cell.length_b   1.000
_cell.length_c   1.000
_cell.angle_alpha   90.00
_cell.angle_beta   90.00
_cell.angle_gamma   90.00
#
_symmetry.space_group_name_H-M   'P 1'
#
loop_
_entity.id
_entity.type
_entity.pdbx_description
1 polymer ?
#
loop_
_entity_poly.entity_id
_entity_poly.type
_entity_poly.pdbx_seq_one_letter_code
_entity_poly.pdbx_strand_id
1 'polypeptide(L)'
;MTRQGGRFAALLFSTSGERLPAAGRAQKESRGYNRFEIITKTITVLEEVGAVKTVVLIMRRASLAQGLMTKVQNDPGFQLCYEPDYANADVAIRRHLAAGALVEVTEDGEYDMDFCLALCTWLREVTPDCRLTLMCPETQQETVSRAIAVKKQKLINDFVFYDVSLDYLAASLQSL
;
A
#
# COMPACT_ATOMS: atom_id res chain seq x y z
N MET A 1 -0.17 39.32 10.25
CA MET A 1 -1.39 39.77 9.61
C MET A 1 -1.58 38.83 8.41
N THR A 2 -2.56 37.98 8.27
CA THR A 2 -3.91 37.84 8.79
C THR A 2 -4.31 36.37 8.73
N ARG A 3 -4.95 35.85 9.77
CA ARG A 3 -5.60 34.54 9.84
C ARG A 3 -6.83 34.50 8.92
N GLN A 4 -7.06 33.34 8.28
CA GLN A 4 -8.40 32.81 7.96
C GLN A 4 -8.29 31.30 8.01
N GLY A 5 -8.82 30.66 8.89
CA GLY A 5 -9.94 30.21 9.60
C GLY A 5 -11.21 29.97 8.77
N GLY A 6 -11.37 28.83 8.07
CA GLY A 6 -12.58 28.42 7.37
C GLY A 6 -13.17 27.18 8.02
N ARG A 7 -14.15 27.32 8.64
CA ARG A 7 -15.52 26.93 8.90
C ARG A 7 -15.99 25.76 8.02
N PHE A 8 -16.06 24.58 8.61
CA PHE A 8 -16.99 23.53 8.22
C PHE A 8 -17.72 23.02 9.45
N ALA A 9 -18.87 23.60 9.72
CA ALA A 9 -19.96 23.00 10.50
C ALA A 9 -21.16 23.96 10.40
N ALA A 10 -22.24 23.44 9.95
CA ALA A 10 -23.60 23.84 10.18
C ALA A 10 -24.42 23.95 8.89
N LEU A 11 -25.03 22.86 8.56
CA LEU A 11 -26.26 22.86 7.78
C LEU A 11 -27.01 21.58 8.17
N LEU A 12 -27.96 21.74 9.09
CA LEU A 12 -29.17 20.92 9.23
C LEU A 12 -29.88 21.37 10.47
N PHE A 13 -30.87 22.25 10.29
CA PHE A 13 -32.13 22.21 11.02
C PHE A 13 -33.01 23.36 10.51
N SER A 14 -33.90 23.00 9.59
CA SER A 14 -35.06 23.82 9.31
C SER A 14 -36.30 23.11 9.86
N THR A 15 -36.92 23.75 10.83
CA THR A 15 -38.15 23.36 11.47
C THR A 15 -39.34 23.73 10.59
N SER A 16 -40.22 22.79 10.31
CA SER A 16 -41.59 23.08 9.95
C SER A 16 -42.51 22.17 10.76
N GLY A 17 -43.28 22.78 11.61
CA GLY A 17 -44.25 22.13 12.47
C GLY A 17 -45.49 21.68 11.72
N GLU A 18 -45.91 20.46 11.97
CA GLU A 18 -47.28 19.98 11.72
C GLU A 18 -47.76 19.17 12.90
N ARG A 19 -49.03 19.49 13.28
CA ARG A 19 -49.71 18.95 14.46
C ARG A 19 -50.16 17.51 14.24
N LEU A 20 -49.96 16.69 15.26
CA LEU A 20 -50.46 15.32 15.40
C LEU A 20 -51.97 15.28 15.72
N PRO A 21 -52.72 14.29 15.21
CA PRO A 21 -53.92 13.78 15.86
C PRO A 21 -53.58 12.63 16.81
N ALA A 22 -54.40 12.52 17.88
CA ALA A 22 -54.23 11.65 19.01
C ALA A 22 -54.70 10.19 18.72
N ALA A 23 -54.12 9.29 19.50
CA ALA A 23 -54.60 8.00 19.99
C ALA A 23 -54.61 6.79 19.05
N GLY A 24 -53.70 5.89 19.37
CA GLY A 24 -53.73 4.48 18.99
C GLY A 24 -52.60 3.76 19.74
N ARG A 25 -52.92 3.05 20.85
CA ARG A 25 -51.99 2.17 21.56
C ARG A 25 -51.57 1.06 20.64
N ALA A 26 -50.35 1.12 20.15
CA ALA A 26 -49.63 -0.04 19.64
C ALA A 26 -48.31 -0.09 20.42
N GLN A 27 -48.17 -1.12 21.23
CA GLN A 27 -46.89 -1.51 21.82
C GLN A 27 -45.90 -1.80 20.70
N LYS A 28 -45.04 -0.83 20.43
CA LYS A 28 -43.89 -1.02 19.56
C LYS A 28 -42.74 -1.40 20.47
N GLU A 29 -42.41 -2.71 20.46
CA GLU A 29 -41.15 -3.18 21.00
C GLU A 29 -40.03 -2.38 20.37
N SER A 30 -39.50 -1.43 21.11
CA SER A 30 -38.25 -0.76 20.76
C SER A 30 -37.14 -1.80 20.96
N ARG A 31 -36.79 -2.52 19.89
CA ARG A 31 -35.50 -3.16 19.83
C ARG A 31 -34.44 -2.05 19.93
N GLY A 32 -34.06 -1.74 21.15
CA GLY A 32 -32.95 -0.87 21.46
C GLY A 32 -31.68 -1.54 20.90
N TYR A 33 -31.28 -1.11 19.71
CA TYR A 33 -29.95 -1.47 19.24
C TYR A 33 -28.95 -0.89 20.23
N ASN A 34 -28.31 -1.77 20.98
CA ASN A 34 -27.27 -1.40 21.93
C ASN A 34 -26.15 -0.72 21.15
N ARG A 35 -25.81 0.52 21.54
CA ARG A 35 -24.73 1.30 20.91
C ARG A 35 -23.43 0.50 20.80
N PHE A 36 -23.20 -0.43 21.74
CA PHE A 36 -22.07 -1.36 21.71
C PHE A 36 -22.20 -2.41 20.59
N GLU A 37 -23.40 -2.93 20.30
CA GLU A 37 -23.59 -3.86 19.17
C GLU A 37 -23.36 -3.19 17.81
N ILE A 38 -23.77 -1.95 17.65
CA ILE A 38 -23.53 -1.19 16.42
C ILE A 38 -22.03 -0.95 16.26
N ILE A 39 -21.33 -0.54 17.33
CA ILE A 39 -19.90 -0.30 17.31
C ILE A 39 -19.14 -1.61 17.01
N THR A 40 -19.52 -2.70 17.67
CA THR A 40 -18.88 -4.02 17.47
C THR A 40 -19.11 -4.52 16.04
N LYS A 41 -20.33 -4.42 15.51
CA LYS A 41 -20.61 -4.80 14.10
C LYS A 41 -19.89 -3.88 13.11
N THR A 42 -19.80 -2.59 13.39
CA THR A 42 -19.08 -1.65 12.52
C THR A 42 -17.57 -1.94 12.53
N ILE A 43 -17.00 -2.28 13.70
CA ILE A 43 -15.59 -2.68 13.82
C ILE A 43 -15.36 -4.01 13.07
N THR A 44 -16.24 -5.02 13.24
CA THR A 44 -16.12 -6.30 12.54
C THR A 44 -16.23 -6.15 11.03
N VAL A 45 -17.12 -5.27 10.54
CA VAL A 45 -17.24 -4.98 9.09
C VAL A 45 -16.01 -4.23 8.56
N LEU A 46 -15.36 -3.38 9.38
CA LEU A 46 -14.11 -2.71 9.02
C LEU A 46 -12.91 -3.67 9.04
N GLU A 47 -12.95 -4.73 9.85
CA GLU A 47 -11.95 -5.81 9.86
C GLU A 47 -12.16 -6.81 8.70
N GLU A 48 -13.40 -6.98 8.22
CA GLU A 48 -13.71 -7.82 7.04
C GLU A 48 -13.40 -7.15 5.71
N VAL A 49 -13.29 -5.82 5.65
CA VAL A 49 -12.65 -5.13 4.52
C VAL A 49 -11.14 -5.29 4.68
N GLY A 50 -10.64 -6.45 4.28
CA GLY A 50 -9.23 -6.81 4.37
C GLY A 50 -8.36 -5.64 3.92
N ALA A 51 -7.41 -5.25 4.76
CA ALA A 51 -6.51 -4.13 4.45
C ALA A 51 -5.89 -4.36 3.08
N VAL A 52 -6.09 -3.41 2.15
CA VAL A 52 -5.52 -3.49 0.80
C VAL A 52 -4.00 -3.56 0.93
N LYS A 53 -3.43 -4.67 0.49
CA LYS A 53 -2.00 -4.88 0.51
C LYS A 53 -1.34 -4.03 -0.57
N THR A 54 -0.53 -3.07 -0.17
CA THR A 54 0.16 -2.17 -1.10
C THR A 54 1.63 -2.57 -1.25
N VAL A 55 2.13 -2.57 -2.50
CA VAL A 55 3.54 -2.73 -2.82
C VAL A 55 4.00 -1.53 -3.67
N VAL A 56 5.14 -0.95 -3.30
CA VAL A 56 5.74 0.17 -4.03
C VAL A 56 6.75 -0.35 -5.06
N LEU A 57 6.61 0.10 -6.29
CA LEU A 57 7.53 -0.17 -7.39
C LEU A 57 8.53 1.00 -7.50
N ILE A 58 9.74 0.82 -7.00
CA ILE A 58 10.83 1.79 -7.05
C ILE A 58 11.68 1.43 -8.27
N MET A 59 11.40 2.07 -9.41
CA MET A 59 12.04 1.70 -10.67
C MET A 59 12.01 2.81 -11.72
N ARG A 60 12.95 2.75 -12.66
CA ARG A 60 13.02 3.68 -13.79
C ARG A 60 12.15 3.26 -14.97
N ARG A 61 11.86 1.97 -15.13
CA ARG A 61 11.10 1.41 -16.25
C ARG A 61 9.59 1.65 -16.10
N ALA A 62 9.14 2.86 -16.43
CA ALA A 62 7.73 3.27 -16.33
C ALA A 62 6.77 2.33 -17.08
N SER A 63 7.18 1.82 -18.26
CA SER A 63 6.36 0.89 -19.05
C SER A 63 6.12 -0.45 -18.33
N LEU A 64 7.14 -0.96 -17.64
CA LEU A 64 7.02 -2.17 -16.82
C LEU A 64 6.11 -1.94 -15.62
N ALA A 65 6.31 -0.81 -14.91
CA ALA A 65 5.46 -0.44 -13.79
C ALA A 65 3.99 -0.33 -14.22
N GLN A 66 3.72 0.35 -15.34
CA GLN A 66 2.37 0.48 -15.88
C GLN A 66 1.75 -0.86 -16.29
N GLY A 67 2.54 -1.75 -16.90
CA GLY A 67 2.12 -3.12 -17.24
C GLY A 67 1.70 -3.92 -16.00
N LEU A 68 2.52 -3.87 -14.94
CA LEU A 68 2.22 -4.52 -13.66
C LEU A 68 0.97 -3.95 -12.99
N MET A 69 0.85 -2.61 -12.93
CA MET A 69 -0.32 -1.95 -12.34
C MET A 69 -1.61 -2.32 -13.08
N THR A 70 -1.57 -2.34 -14.42
CA THR A 70 -2.69 -2.77 -15.26
C THR A 70 -3.07 -4.23 -15.00
N LYS A 71 -2.07 -5.09 -14.79
CA LYS A 71 -2.27 -6.52 -14.52
C LYS A 71 -3.05 -6.77 -13.24
N VAL A 72 -2.78 -6.00 -12.19
CA VAL A 72 -3.39 -6.19 -10.86
C VAL A 72 -4.57 -5.27 -10.57
N GLN A 73 -4.93 -4.38 -11.50
CA GLN A 73 -5.96 -3.33 -11.28
C GLN A 73 -7.34 -3.85 -10.82
N ASN A 74 -7.64 -5.11 -11.13
CA ASN A 74 -8.93 -5.74 -10.80
C ASN A 74 -8.87 -6.56 -9.49
N ASP A 75 -7.75 -6.58 -8.80
CA ASP A 75 -7.60 -7.24 -7.50
C ASP A 75 -7.98 -6.27 -6.38
N PRO A 76 -9.14 -6.46 -5.71
CA PRO A 76 -9.61 -5.52 -4.69
C PRO A 76 -8.75 -5.55 -3.42
N GLY A 77 -7.97 -6.61 -3.20
CA GLY A 77 -7.11 -6.80 -2.02
C GLY A 77 -5.66 -6.38 -2.23
N PHE A 78 -5.28 -5.94 -3.47
CA PHE A 78 -3.89 -5.67 -3.81
C PHE A 78 -3.72 -4.42 -4.65
N GLN A 79 -2.72 -3.60 -4.31
CA GLN A 79 -2.42 -2.36 -5.02
C GLN A 79 -0.93 -2.21 -5.27
N LEU A 80 -0.57 -1.71 -6.45
CA LEU A 80 0.79 -1.28 -6.78
C LEU A 80 0.85 0.24 -6.88
N CYS A 81 1.88 0.83 -6.29
CA CYS A 81 2.20 2.26 -6.38
C CYS A 81 3.55 2.42 -7.08
N TYR A 82 3.65 3.34 -8.03
CA TYR A 82 4.88 3.58 -8.79
C TYR A 82 5.63 4.81 -8.25
N GLU A 83 6.92 4.64 -7.95
CA GLU A 83 7.83 5.69 -7.53
C GLU A 83 9.09 5.66 -8.41
N PRO A 84 9.27 6.60 -9.34
CA PRO A 84 10.44 6.66 -10.21
C PRO A 84 11.69 7.25 -9.55
N ASP A 85 11.52 7.98 -8.44
CA ASP A 85 12.61 8.61 -7.72
C ASP A 85 13.01 7.78 -6.50
N TYR A 86 14.19 7.18 -6.55
CA TYR A 86 14.71 6.35 -5.48
C TYR A 86 14.96 7.14 -4.18
N ALA A 87 15.19 8.45 -4.27
CA ALA A 87 15.32 9.30 -3.08
C ALA A 87 14.02 9.43 -2.29
N ASN A 88 12.87 9.18 -2.94
CA ASN A 88 11.56 9.22 -2.30
C ASN A 88 11.05 7.84 -1.82
N ALA A 89 11.88 6.80 -1.90
CA ALA A 89 11.48 5.42 -1.60
C ALA A 89 10.84 5.25 -0.22
N ASP A 90 11.46 5.81 0.84
CA ASP A 90 10.95 5.72 2.21
C ASP A 90 9.64 6.50 2.39
N VAL A 91 9.56 7.67 1.76
CA VAL A 91 8.35 8.51 1.80
C VAL A 91 7.19 7.78 1.13
N ALA A 92 7.44 7.16 -0.04
CA ALA A 92 6.43 6.37 -0.76
C ALA A 92 5.98 5.15 0.06
N ILE A 93 6.92 4.39 0.64
CA ILE A 93 6.61 3.22 1.48
C ILE A 93 5.75 3.63 2.67
N ARG A 94 6.14 4.67 3.41
CA ARG A 94 5.40 5.15 4.59
C ARG A 94 4.05 5.76 4.23
N ARG A 95 3.99 6.56 3.16
CA ARG A 95 2.76 7.21 2.69
C ARG A 95 1.67 6.20 2.34
N HIS A 96 2.07 5.09 1.72
CA HIS A 96 1.14 4.05 1.28
C HIS A 96 1.01 2.90 2.28
N LEU A 97 1.68 2.96 3.44
CA LEU A 97 1.74 1.87 4.42
C LEU A 97 2.08 0.54 3.74
N ALA A 98 3.06 0.59 2.84
CA ALA A 98 3.35 -0.51 1.95
C ALA A 98 3.87 -1.75 2.68
N ALA A 99 3.25 -2.91 2.41
CA ALA A 99 3.69 -4.20 2.93
C ALA A 99 4.99 -4.68 2.26
N GLY A 100 5.29 -4.16 1.06
CA GLY A 100 6.51 -4.50 0.33
C GLY A 100 6.93 -3.43 -0.65
N ALA A 101 8.18 -3.53 -1.11
CA ALA A 101 8.74 -2.72 -2.17
C ALA A 101 9.57 -3.56 -3.12
N LEU A 102 9.43 -3.31 -4.42
CA LEU A 102 10.28 -3.83 -5.48
C LEU A 102 11.26 -2.74 -5.90
N VAL A 103 12.55 -2.99 -5.72
CA VAL A 103 13.63 -2.04 -6.07
C VAL A 103 14.35 -2.56 -7.30
N GLU A 104 14.33 -1.79 -8.38
CA GLU A 104 15.05 -2.13 -9.61
C GLU A 104 16.52 -1.75 -9.47
N VAL A 105 17.41 -2.71 -9.77
CA VAL A 105 18.86 -2.49 -9.94
C VAL A 105 19.12 -2.25 -11.41
N THR A 106 19.55 -1.06 -11.80
CA THR A 106 19.87 -0.79 -13.21
C THR A 106 21.17 -1.44 -13.66
N GLU A 107 21.26 -1.82 -14.93
CA GLU A 107 22.49 -2.41 -15.49
C GLU A 107 23.64 -1.41 -15.52
N ASP A 108 23.31 -0.16 -15.83
CA ASP A 108 24.22 0.96 -15.93
C ASP A 108 23.64 2.19 -15.24
N GLY A 109 24.53 3.08 -14.77
CA GLY A 109 24.17 4.38 -14.24
C GLY A 109 24.12 4.45 -12.72
N GLU A 110 23.30 5.40 -12.23
CA GLU A 110 23.29 5.82 -10.83
C GLU A 110 22.69 4.77 -9.87
N TYR A 111 21.72 3.97 -10.34
CA TYR A 111 20.97 3.05 -9.48
C TYR A 111 21.48 1.60 -9.64
N ASP A 112 22.77 1.47 -9.61
CA ASP A 112 23.46 0.16 -9.65
C ASP A 112 23.24 -0.67 -8.38
N MET A 113 23.90 -1.82 -8.31
CA MET A 113 23.77 -2.73 -7.17
C MET A 113 24.28 -2.08 -5.87
N ASP A 114 25.36 -1.29 -5.92
CA ASP A 114 25.91 -0.66 -4.71
C ASP A 114 24.94 0.36 -4.12
N PHE A 115 24.38 1.22 -4.97
CA PHE A 115 23.36 2.19 -4.60
C PHE A 115 22.11 1.48 -4.03
N CYS A 116 21.58 0.47 -4.73
CA CYS A 116 20.37 -0.23 -4.31
C CYS A 116 20.55 -0.99 -3.00
N LEU A 117 21.74 -1.54 -2.72
CA LEU A 117 22.03 -2.18 -1.42
C LEU A 117 22.15 -1.16 -0.29
N ALA A 118 22.75 0.00 -0.55
CA ALA A 118 22.76 1.09 0.43
C ALA A 118 21.34 1.59 0.74
N LEU A 119 20.52 1.76 -0.30
CA LEU A 119 19.10 2.10 -0.15
C LEU A 119 18.34 1.05 0.67
N CYS A 120 18.51 -0.24 0.36
CA CYS A 120 17.87 -1.33 1.12
C CYS A 120 18.31 -1.35 2.58
N THR A 121 19.59 -1.08 2.87
CA THR A 121 20.10 -0.99 4.22
C THR A 121 19.40 0.11 5.00
N TRP A 122 19.30 1.29 4.42
CA TRP A 122 18.58 2.41 5.02
C TRP A 122 17.07 2.13 5.19
N LEU A 123 16.42 1.56 4.16
CA LEU A 123 14.99 1.20 4.24
C LEU A 123 14.72 0.20 5.37
N ARG A 124 15.64 -0.74 5.66
CA ARG A 124 15.50 -1.65 6.80
C ARG A 124 15.47 -0.95 8.15
N GLU A 125 16.18 0.18 8.28
CA GLU A 125 16.19 0.97 9.51
C GLU A 125 14.91 1.79 9.67
N VAL A 126 14.43 2.41 8.55
CA VAL A 126 13.33 3.38 8.61
C VAL A 126 11.95 2.75 8.33
N THR A 127 11.89 1.59 7.68
CA THR A 127 10.67 0.84 7.34
C THR A 127 10.86 -0.66 7.56
N PRO A 128 11.13 -1.12 8.80
CA PRO A 128 11.54 -2.50 9.09
C PRO A 128 10.51 -3.55 8.70
N ASP A 129 9.24 -3.21 8.72
CA ASP A 129 8.12 -4.12 8.38
C ASP A 129 7.89 -4.27 6.88
N CYS A 130 8.47 -3.39 6.05
CA CYS A 130 8.35 -3.47 4.60
C CYS A 130 9.23 -4.59 4.04
N ARG A 131 8.62 -5.50 3.25
CA ARG A 131 9.36 -6.59 2.59
C ARG A 131 10.05 -6.06 1.35
N LEU A 132 11.38 -6.16 1.29
CA LEU A 132 12.19 -5.66 0.19
C LEU A 132 12.51 -6.77 -0.81
N THR A 133 12.21 -6.54 -2.08
CA THR A 133 12.58 -7.42 -3.19
C THR A 133 13.42 -6.62 -4.19
N LEU A 134 14.55 -7.18 -4.62
CA LEU A 134 15.35 -6.60 -5.70
C LEU A 134 14.91 -7.18 -7.04
N MET A 135 14.92 -6.35 -8.09
CA MET A 135 14.82 -6.80 -9.47
C MET A 135 16.16 -6.54 -10.15
N CYS A 136 16.83 -7.61 -10.55
CA CYS A 136 18.22 -7.60 -11.00
C CYS A 136 18.37 -8.04 -12.44
N PRO A 137 19.36 -7.50 -13.20
CA PRO A 137 19.76 -8.08 -14.48
C PRO A 137 20.37 -9.48 -14.26
N GLU A 138 19.95 -10.46 -15.07
CA GLU A 138 20.46 -11.84 -15.01
C GLU A 138 21.83 -12.00 -15.66
N THR A 139 22.22 -11.06 -16.54
CA THR A 139 23.44 -11.12 -17.32
C THR A 139 24.72 -10.91 -16.52
N GLN A 140 24.61 -10.27 -15.36
CA GLN A 140 25.74 -9.91 -14.52
C GLN A 140 25.91 -10.89 -13.37
N GLN A 141 26.82 -11.86 -13.51
CA GLN A 141 27.09 -12.90 -12.51
C GLN A 141 27.44 -12.31 -11.12
N GLU A 142 28.14 -11.19 -11.08
CA GLU A 142 28.48 -10.49 -9.83
C GLU A 142 27.23 -9.98 -9.13
N THR A 143 26.34 -9.32 -9.86
CA THR A 143 25.04 -8.83 -9.33
C THR A 143 24.20 -9.97 -8.76
N VAL A 144 24.12 -11.10 -9.47
CA VAL A 144 23.41 -12.30 -9.01
C VAL A 144 24.01 -12.84 -7.71
N SER A 145 25.34 -12.96 -7.65
CA SER A 145 26.05 -13.48 -6.48
C SER A 145 25.84 -12.58 -5.25
N ARG A 146 25.84 -11.28 -5.45
CA ARG A 146 25.57 -10.28 -4.39
C ARG A 146 24.11 -10.33 -3.93
N ALA A 147 23.13 -10.44 -4.84
CA ALA A 147 21.71 -10.59 -4.50
C ALA A 147 21.48 -11.83 -3.61
N ILE A 148 22.10 -12.96 -3.95
CA ILE A 148 22.06 -14.19 -3.15
C ILE A 148 22.66 -13.95 -1.76
N ALA A 149 23.81 -13.28 -1.67
CA ALA A 149 24.48 -13.00 -0.41
C ALA A 149 23.63 -12.14 0.53
N VAL A 150 23.06 -11.05 0.01
CA VAL A 150 22.24 -10.11 0.82
C VAL A 150 20.88 -10.71 1.20
N LYS A 151 20.31 -11.60 0.39
CA LYS A 151 19.12 -12.39 0.77
C LYS A 151 19.45 -13.34 1.93
N LYS A 152 20.60 -14.02 1.92
CA LYS A 152 21.06 -14.86 3.03
C LYS A 152 21.28 -14.06 4.31
N GLN A 153 21.76 -12.82 4.20
CA GLN A 153 21.95 -11.88 5.31
C GLN A 153 20.63 -11.26 5.79
N LYS A 154 19.50 -11.54 5.13
CA LYS A 154 18.17 -10.97 5.41
C LYS A 154 18.09 -9.45 5.21
N LEU A 155 19.00 -8.85 4.46
CA LEU A 155 18.91 -7.46 4.06
C LEU A 155 17.70 -7.25 3.13
N ILE A 156 17.48 -8.18 2.22
CA ILE A 156 16.30 -8.27 1.36
C ILE A 156 15.52 -9.55 1.64
N ASN A 157 14.24 -9.57 1.31
CA ASN A 157 13.40 -10.75 1.46
C ASN A 157 13.54 -11.68 0.26
N ASP A 158 13.61 -11.11 -0.96
CA ASP A 158 13.77 -11.87 -2.19
C ASP A 158 14.43 -11.04 -3.29
N PHE A 159 14.71 -11.69 -4.42
CA PHE A 159 15.09 -11.03 -5.66
C PHE A 159 14.49 -11.77 -6.86
N VAL A 160 14.27 -11.05 -7.94
CA VAL A 160 13.78 -11.56 -9.24
C VAL A 160 14.67 -11.03 -10.35
N PHE A 161 14.63 -11.69 -11.50
CA PHE A 161 15.38 -11.26 -12.68
C PHE A 161 14.52 -10.46 -13.65
N TYR A 162 15.16 -9.77 -14.58
CA TYR A 162 14.50 -8.96 -15.60
C TYR A 162 13.71 -9.78 -16.62
N ASP A 163 14.13 -11.00 -16.90
CA ASP A 163 13.57 -11.90 -17.93
C ASP A 163 12.31 -12.64 -17.49
N VAL A 164 11.87 -12.46 -16.24
CA VAL A 164 10.64 -13.09 -15.76
C VAL A 164 9.40 -12.49 -16.42
N SER A 165 8.39 -13.32 -16.64
CA SER A 165 7.12 -12.85 -17.18
C SER A 165 6.41 -11.88 -16.23
N LEU A 166 5.56 -10.97 -16.80
CA LEU A 166 4.72 -10.09 -16.00
C LEU A 166 3.79 -10.85 -15.05
N ASP A 167 3.30 -12.02 -15.48
CA ASP A 167 2.45 -12.89 -14.65
C ASP A 167 3.18 -13.41 -13.42
N TYR A 168 4.41 -13.89 -13.63
CA TYR A 168 5.24 -14.36 -12.53
C TYR A 168 5.58 -13.23 -11.56
N LEU A 169 5.98 -12.06 -12.10
CA LEU A 169 6.34 -10.91 -11.27
C LEU A 169 5.12 -10.40 -10.46
N ALA A 170 3.95 -10.31 -11.09
CA ALA A 170 2.72 -9.92 -10.38
C ALA A 170 2.38 -10.91 -9.25
N ALA A 171 2.41 -12.23 -9.52
CA ALA A 171 2.17 -13.26 -8.51
C ALA A 171 3.19 -13.22 -7.37
N SER A 172 4.48 -12.99 -7.69
CA SER A 172 5.54 -12.82 -6.69
C SER A 172 5.27 -11.63 -5.77
N LEU A 173 4.87 -10.49 -6.33
CA LEU A 173 4.54 -9.28 -5.55
C LEU A 173 3.29 -9.47 -4.68
N GLN A 174 2.28 -10.20 -5.16
CA GLN A 174 1.09 -10.53 -4.37
C GLN A 174 1.42 -11.43 -3.17
N SER A 175 2.49 -12.23 -3.26
CA SER A 175 2.95 -13.14 -2.19
C SER A 175 3.77 -12.46 -1.09
N LEU A 176 4.24 -11.21 -1.31
CA LEU A 176 4.98 -10.43 -0.32
C LEU A 176 4.12 -10.11 0.88
#